data_4d8777311b4803f0f68214e20e27ee7c
#
_entry.id   4d8777311b4803f0f68214e20e27ee7c
#
_cell.length_a   1.000
_cell.length_b   1.000
_cell.length_c   1.000
_cell.angle_alpha   90.00
_cell.angle_beta   90.00
_cell.angle_gamma   90.00
#
_symmetry.space_group_name_H-M   'P 1'
#
loop_
_entity.id
_entity.type
_entity.pdbx_description
1 polymer ?
#
loop_
_entity_poly.entity_id
_entity_poly.type
_entity_poly.pdbx_seq_one_letter_code
_entity_poly.pdbx_strand_id
1 'polypeptide(L)'
;VIQNNFNCCAPVQSIQPAYPSINQPFMAGSLEIAAGILPRVSSSLTWADHRGAIKARWGVGRMNYSLEPGLYALNNPNASSDVLVTANYKMSFDMLRAALPGRNLWILVLDTKGINVWCAAGKGTFGTQELISKIENSRLKEIVNHRKIILPQLGAPGVAAHEVKKRTGFTVCYGPIRARDLASYLDGGYKADTKMRTMTFPLKDRAALIPIELVATIKPFL
;
A
#
# COMPACT_ATOMS: atom_id res chain seq x y z
N VAL A 1 33.74 -8.53 -50.42
CA VAL A 1 33.56 -7.39 -49.50
C VAL A 1 32.25 -7.62 -48.76
N ILE A 2 32.34 -8.11 -47.53
CA ILE A 2 31.20 -8.38 -46.68
C ILE A 2 31.05 -7.15 -45.73
N GLN A 3 30.00 -6.35 -45.94
CA GLN A 3 29.65 -5.26 -45.02
C GLN A 3 28.81 -5.82 -43.85
N ASN A 4 29.44 -5.92 -42.69
CA ASN A 4 28.76 -6.17 -41.43
C ASN A 4 28.15 -4.86 -40.90
N ASN A 5 26.86 -4.67 -41.10
CA ASN A 5 26.09 -3.63 -40.43
C ASN A 5 25.71 -4.10 -39.02
N PHE A 6 26.55 -3.78 -38.04
CA PHE A 6 26.15 -3.84 -36.63
C PHE A 6 25.30 -2.62 -36.30
N ASN A 7 23.98 -2.75 -36.41
CA ASN A 7 23.02 -1.78 -35.84
C ASN A 7 22.89 -2.04 -34.32
N CYS A 8 23.81 -1.49 -33.54
CA CYS A 8 23.91 -1.65 -32.10
C CYS A 8 23.36 -0.41 -31.37
N CYS A 9 22.12 -0.01 -31.65
CA CYS A 9 21.39 0.96 -30.84
C CYS A 9 19.89 0.74 -31.03
N ALA A 10 19.37 -0.33 -30.42
CA ALA A 10 17.93 -0.35 -30.17
C ALA A 10 17.64 0.77 -29.14
N PRO A 11 16.65 1.66 -29.38
CA PRO A 11 16.28 2.67 -28.40
C PRO A 11 15.83 1.95 -27.12
N VAL A 12 16.46 2.31 -26.00
CA VAL A 12 15.98 1.90 -24.67
C VAL A 12 14.54 2.40 -24.59
N GLN A 13 13.58 1.49 -24.70
CA GLN A 13 12.18 1.81 -24.48
C GLN A 13 12.08 2.33 -23.03
N SER A 14 11.87 3.62 -22.89
CA SER A 14 11.56 4.22 -21.59
C SER A 14 10.26 3.59 -21.11
N ILE A 15 10.35 2.68 -20.14
CA ILE A 15 9.18 2.10 -19.49
C ILE A 15 8.41 3.27 -18.89
N GLN A 16 7.27 3.60 -19.48
CA GLN A 16 6.36 4.61 -18.93
C GLN A 16 5.93 4.14 -17.55
N PRO A 17 6.00 5.00 -16.52
CA PRO A 17 5.58 4.61 -15.19
C PRO A 17 4.09 4.22 -15.21
N ALA A 18 3.78 3.02 -14.75
CA ALA A 18 2.42 2.53 -14.66
C ALA A 18 1.82 3.00 -13.32
N TYR A 19 1.12 4.14 -13.36
CA TYR A 19 0.35 4.62 -12.21
C TYR A 19 -1.07 4.06 -12.24
N PRO A 20 -1.72 3.88 -11.06
CA PRO A 20 -3.10 3.45 -10.99
C PRO A 20 -4.04 4.45 -11.68
N SER A 21 -5.18 3.95 -12.16
CA SER A 21 -6.21 4.79 -12.79
C SER A 21 -6.71 5.87 -11.84
N ILE A 22 -6.88 7.08 -12.36
CA ILE A 22 -7.48 8.22 -11.65
C ILE A 22 -9.02 8.11 -11.56
N ASN A 23 -9.63 7.16 -12.28
CA ASN A 23 -11.09 6.99 -12.37
C ASN A 23 -11.68 6.04 -11.32
N GLN A 24 -10.92 5.68 -10.27
CA GLN A 24 -11.45 4.85 -9.20
C GLN A 24 -12.40 5.65 -8.29
N PRO A 25 -13.51 5.06 -7.79
CA PRO A 25 -14.61 5.82 -7.14
C PRO A 25 -14.23 6.58 -5.85
N PHE A 26 -13.09 6.25 -5.23
CA PHE A 26 -12.62 6.86 -3.97
C PHE A 26 -11.54 7.92 -4.16
N MET A 27 -11.30 8.34 -5.41
CA MET A 27 -10.33 9.39 -5.72
C MET A 27 -10.84 10.77 -5.29
N ALA A 28 -9.91 11.58 -4.79
CA ALA A 28 -10.15 12.99 -4.48
C ALA A 28 -9.62 13.92 -5.61
N GLY A 29 -9.16 13.34 -6.71
CA GLY A 29 -8.59 14.03 -7.85
C GLY A 29 -7.29 13.42 -8.32
N SER A 30 -6.44 14.21 -8.93
CA SER A 30 -5.11 13.85 -9.41
C SER A 30 -4.05 14.82 -8.89
N LEU A 31 -2.81 14.36 -8.90
CA LEU A 31 -1.62 15.17 -8.63
C LEU A 31 -0.67 15.03 -9.83
N GLU A 32 -0.36 16.16 -10.45
CA GLU A 32 0.61 16.21 -11.54
C GLU A 32 2.00 16.43 -10.98
N ILE A 33 2.94 15.58 -11.37
CA ILE A 33 4.36 15.66 -11.02
C ILE A 33 5.20 15.48 -12.29
N ALA A 34 6.50 15.76 -12.23
CA ALA A 34 7.41 15.61 -13.38
C ALA A 34 7.39 14.18 -13.97
N ALA A 35 7.09 13.15 -13.17
CA ALA A 35 7.03 11.75 -13.60
C ALA A 35 5.68 11.34 -14.22
N GLY A 36 4.65 12.19 -14.16
CA GLY A 36 3.31 11.93 -14.71
C GLY A 36 2.16 12.34 -13.78
N ILE A 37 0.96 11.85 -14.07
CA ILE A 37 -0.25 12.13 -13.31
C ILE A 37 -0.54 10.96 -12.36
N LEU A 38 -0.62 11.24 -11.06
CA LEU A 38 -0.91 10.23 -10.03
C LEU A 38 -2.31 10.42 -9.44
N PRO A 39 -2.96 9.32 -9.05
CA PRO A 39 -4.22 9.38 -8.32
C PRO A 39 -4.01 9.99 -6.94
N ARG A 40 -4.85 10.97 -6.59
CA ARG A 40 -4.87 11.61 -5.29
C ARG A 40 -6.06 11.14 -4.48
N VAL A 41 -5.82 10.84 -3.20
CA VAL A 41 -6.83 10.40 -2.25
C VAL A 41 -6.86 11.32 -1.03
N SER A 42 -8.02 11.39 -0.38
CA SER A 42 -8.20 12.10 0.89
C SER A 42 -8.09 11.14 2.07
N SER A 43 -7.67 11.66 3.23
CA SER A 43 -7.76 10.95 4.50
C SER A 43 -9.22 10.79 4.99
N SER A 44 -10.14 11.59 4.50
CA SER A 44 -11.56 11.48 4.82
C SER A 44 -12.21 10.34 4.05
N LEU A 45 -12.91 9.45 4.76
CA LEU A 45 -13.70 8.38 4.15
C LEU A 45 -15.07 8.89 3.73
N THR A 46 -15.54 8.47 2.56
CA THR A 46 -16.88 8.74 2.07
C THR A 46 -17.88 7.72 2.64
N TRP A 47 -19.17 8.02 2.53
CA TRP A 47 -20.22 7.04 2.84
C TRP A 47 -20.10 5.76 2.00
N ALA A 48 -19.66 5.88 0.75
CA ALA A 48 -19.41 4.73 -0.12
C ALA A 48 -18.30 3.81 0.42
N ASP A 49 -17.22 4.37 0.99
CA ASP A 49 -16.15 3.60 1.63
C ASP A 49 -16.67 2.83 2.85
N HIS A 50 -17.47 3.49 3.70
CA HIS A 50 -18.10 2.84 4.87
C HIS A 50 -19.04 1.71 4.44
N ARG A 51 -19.90 1.93 3.46
CA ARG A 51 -20.79 0.90 2.91
C ARG A 51 -20.01 -0.29 2.33
N GLY A 52 -18.95 0.00 1.59
CA GLY A 52 -18.07 -1.04 1.02
C GLY A 52 -17.41 -1.88 2.11
N ALA A 53 -16.89 -1.24 3.17
CA ALA A 53 -16.31 -1.92 4.31
C ALA A 53 -17.33 -2.80 5.05
N ILE A 54 -18.57 -2.34 5.25
CA ILE A 54 -19.67 -3.12 5.85
C ILE A 54 -19.97 -4.35 4.97
N LYS A 55 -20.20 -4.17 3.65
CA LYS A 55 -20.45 -5.29 2.73
C LYS A 55 -19.33 -6.32 2.78
N ALA A 56 -18.07 -5.89 2.73
CA ALA A 56 -16.92 -6.79 2.79
C ALA A 56 -16.84 -7.56 4.13
N ARG A 57 -17.25 -6.96 5.25
CA ARG A 57 -17.35 -7.64 6.55
C ARG A 57 -18.46 -8.69 6.58
N TRP A 58 -19.53 -8.50 5.83
CA TRP A 58 -20.60 -9.48 5.63
C TRP A 58 -20.34 -10.44 4.47
N GLY A 59 -19.12 -10.52 3.97
CA GLY A 59 -18.72 -11.43 2.90
C GLY A 59 -19.17 -11.00 1.50
N VAL A 60 -19.96 -9.93 1.36
CA VAL A 60 -20.49 -9.47 0.07
C VAL A 60 -19.38 -8.77 -0.72
N GLY A 61 -18.98 -9.36 -1.83
CA GLY A 61 -17.93 -8.84 -2.70
C GLY A 61 -16.54 -8.77 -2.05
N ARG A 62 -16.31 -9.46 -0.92
CA ARG A 62 -15.07 -9.36 -0.14
C ARG A 62 -13.82 -9.68 -0.94
N MET A 63 -13.87 -10.67 -1.83
CA MET A 63 -12.73 -11.09 -2.64
C MET A 63 -12.38 -10.08 -3.75
N ASN A 64 -13.33 -9.23 -4.12
CA ASN A 64 -13.18 -8.19 -5.14
C ASN A 64 -13.08 -6.78 -4.53
N TYR A 65 -13.01 -6.68 -3.18
CA TYR A 65 -12.88 -5.39 -2.49
C TYR A 65 -11.42 -4.95 -2.44
N SER A 66 -10.90 -4.66 -3.62
CA SER A 66 -9.50 -4.27 -3.86
C SER A 66 -9.40 -2.97 -4.63
N LEU A 67 -8.20 -2.41 -4.70
CA LEU A 67 -7.83 -1.26 -5.51
C LEU A 67 -6.65 -1.62 -6.41
N GLU A 68 -6.42 -0.81 -7.43
CA GLU A 68 -5.28 -1.00 -8.33
C GLU A 68 -3.96 -0.80 -7.57
N PRO A 69 -2.96 -1.71 -7.72
CA PRO A 69 -1.66 -1.55 -7.10
C PRO A 69 -0.84 -0.46 -7.79
N GLY A 70 -0.02 0.26 -7.02
CA GLY A 70 0.84 1.33 -7.50
C GLY A 70 0.94 2.49 -6.51
N LEU A 71 1.39 3.66 -6.97
CA LEU A 71 1.65 4.82 -6.13
C LEU A 71 0.45 5.77 -6.09
N TYR A 72 0.07 6.18 -4.89
CA TYR A 72 -1.00 7.15 -4.60
C TYR A 72 -0.49 8.33 -3.81
N ALA A 73 -1.04 9.50 -4.07
CA ALA A 73 -0.82 10.70 -3.28
C ALA A 73 -1.91 10.83 -2.20
N LEU A 74 -1.55 10.80 -0.91
CA LEU A 74 -2.46 11.16 0.17
C LEU A 74 -2.38 12.68 0.38
N ASN A 75 -3.48 13.37 0.11
CA ASN A 75 -3.59 14.83 0.08
C ASN A 75 -2.61 15.45 -0.94
N ASN A 76 -1.63 16.27 -0.53
CA ASN A 76 -0.68 16.94 -1.41
C ASN A 76 0.77 16.67 -0.98
N PRO A 77 1.30 15.45 -1.18
CA PRO A 77 2.68 15.13 -0.83
C PRO A 77 3.68 15.81 -1.75
N ASN A 78 4.89 16.01 -1.25
CA ASN A 78 6.03 16.55 -1.98
C ASN A 78 7.22 15.56 -1.93
N ALA A 79 8.37 15.95 -2.46
CA ALA A 79 9.56 15.11 -2.53
C ALA A 79 10.13 14.70 -1.15
N SER A 80 9.83 15.45 -0.08
CA SER A 80 10.27 15.13 1.28
C SER A 80 9.26 14.33 2.10
N SER A 81 8.04 14.12 1.54
CA SER A 81 6.95 13.40 2.21
C SER A 81 7.26 11.91 2.33
N ASP A 82 6.95 11.32 3.49
CA ASP A 82 7.16 9.90 3.76
C ASP A 82 6.38 8.99 2.80
N VAL A 83 6.93 7.80 2.59
CA VAL A 83 6.32 6.75 1.75
C VAL A 83 5.87 5.60 2.65
N LEU A 84 4.56 5.37 2.69
CA LEU A 84 3.94 4.24 3.38
C LEU A 84 3.66 3.12 2.39
N VAL A 85 3.80 1.87 2.82
CA VAL A 85 3.49 0.69 2.00
C VAL A 85 2.29 -0.04 2.57
N THR A 86 1.37 -0.48 1.71
CA THR A 86 0.19 -1.26 2.11
C THR A 86 -0.20 -2.29 1.05
N ALA A 87 -1.15 -3.16 1.38
CA ALA A 87 -1.77 -4.13 0.48
C ALA A 87 -2.87 -3.50 -0.37
N ASN A 88 -3.18 -4.09 -1.53
CA ASN A 88 -4.29 -3.63 -2.37
C ASN A 88 -5.68 -4.09 -1.87
N TYR A 89 -5.80 -4.55 -0.63
CA TYR A 89 -7.09 -4.75 0.01
C TYR A 89 -7.67 -3.40 0.44
N LYS A 90 -8.80 -3.01 -0.17
CA LYS A 90 -9.38 -1.66 -0.02
C LYS A 90 -9.60 -1.25 1.44
N MET A 91 -10.05 -2.19 2.29
CA MET A 91 -10.25 -1.91 3.72
C MET A 91 -8.93 -1.56 4.43
N SER A 92 -7.80 -2.23 4.11
CA SER A 92 -6.49 -1.89 4.69
C SER A 92 -6.02 -0.52 4.26
N PHE A 93 -6.23 -0.18 2.98
CA PHE A 93 -5.91 1.13 2.42
C PHE A 93 -6.75 2.25 3.07
N ASP A 94 -8.06 2.03 3.23
CA ASP A 94 -8.96 3.00 3.86
C ASP A 94 -8.61 3.23 5.34
N MET A 95 -8.31 2.16 6.09
CA MET A 95 -7.85 2.28 7.47
C MET A 95 -6.54 3.07 7.58
N LEU A 96 -5.61 2.88 6.63
CA LEU A 96 -4.35 3.60 6.59
C LEU A 96 -4.57 5.10 6.37
N ARG A 97 -5.30 5.47 5.29
CA ARG A 97 -5.51 6.89 4.96
C ARG A 97 -6.34 7.62 6.02
N ALA A 98 -7.34 6.96 6.61
CA ALA A 98 -8.17 7.54 7.66
C ALA A 98 -7.42 7.78 8.98
N ALA A 99 -6.35 7.04 9.24
CA ALA A 99 -5.51 7.22 10.43
C ALA A 99 -4.56 8.42 10.35
N LEU A 100 -4.50 9.10 9.19
CA LEU A 100 -3.53 10.15 8.88
C LEU A 100 -4.20 11.46 8.41
N PRO A 101 -5.15 12.00 9.20
CA PRO A 101 -5.85 13.22 8.83
C PRO A 101 -4.87 14.40 8.68
N GLY A 102 -5.03 15.17 7.60
CA GLY A 102 -4.23 16.37 7.33
C GLY A 102 -2.77 16.12 6.95
N ARG A 103 -2.31 14.86 6.86
CA ARG A 103 -0.92 14.56 6.48
C ARG A 103 -0.78 14.38 4.98
N ASN A 104 0.35 14.86 4.46
CA ASN A 104 0.73 14.75 3.06
C ASN A 104 1.78 13.63 2.92
N LEU A 105 1.40 12.49 2.35
CA LEU A 105 2.21 11.27 2.32
C LEU A 105 2.04 10.54 0.99
N TRP A 106 3.03 9.74 0.61
CA TRP A 106 2.92 8.80 -0.47
C TRP A 106 2.45 7.44 0.04
N ILE A 107 1.56 6.77 -0.68
CA ILE A 107 1.11 5.41 -0.36
C ILE A 107 1.44 4.50 -1.54
N LEU A 108 2.39 3.59 -1.34
CA LEU A 108 2.75 2.56 -2.30
C LEU A 108 1.93 1.29 -2.01
N VAL A 109 1.08 0.91 -2.95
CA VAL A 109 0.16 -0.22 -2.82
C VAL A 109 0.72 -1.42 -3.57
N LEU A 110 0.93 -2.53 -2.86
CA LEU A 110 1.40 -3.80 -3.43
C LEU A 110 0.23 -4.64 -3.93
N ASP A 111 0.45 -5.41 -4.99
CA ASP A 111 -0.52 -6.39 -5.49
C ASP A 111 -0.52 -7.65 -4.61
N THR A 112 -1.41 -7.67 -3.66
CA THR A 112 -1.61 -8.80 -2.74
C THR A 112 -2.81 -9.68 -3.12
N LYS A 113 -3.34 -9.53 -4.34
CA LYS A 113 -4.55 -10.22 -4.82
C LYS A 113 -5.78 -9.91 -3.96
N GLY A 114 -5.91 -8.67 -3.50
CA GLY A 114 -7.03 -8.25 -2.66
C GLY A 114 -6.99 -8.79 -1.23
N ILE A 115 -5.84 -9.28 -0.75
CA ILE A 115 -5.67 -9.86 0.58
C ILE A 115 -5.01 -8.82 1.50
N ASN A 116 -5.39 -8.79 2.77
CA ASN A 116 -4.80 -7.89 3.76
C ASN A 116 -3.31 -8.20 4.00
N VAL A 117 -2.56 -7.23 4.56
CA VAL A 117 -1.11 -7.33 4.77
C VAL A 117 -0.67 -8.60 5.48
N TRP A 118 -1.32 -8.96 6.60
CA TRP A 118 -0.90 -10.09 7.42
C TRP A 118 -1.02 -11.42 6.67
N CYS A 119 -2.20 -11.69 6.10
CA CYS A 119 -2.41 -12.91 5.33
C CYS A 119 -1.55 -12.95 4.07
N ALA A 120 -1.34 -11.80 3.41
CA ALA A 120 -0.54 -11.67 2.21
C ALA A 120 0.95 -11.91 2.48
N ALA A 121 1.48 -11.43 3.61
CA ALA A 121 2.85 -11.70 4.03
C ALA A 121 3.09 -13.20 4.27
N GLY A 122 2.15 -13.89 4.92
CA GLY A 122 2.21 -15.33 5.13
C GLY A 122 2.09 -16.16 3.84
N LYS A 123 1.38 -15.63 2.82
CA LYS A 123 1.22 -16.27 1.51
C LYS A 123 2.30 -15.87 0.48
N GLY A 124 3.19 -14.95 0.85
CA GLY A 124 4.26 -14.46 -0.02
C GLY A 124 3.83 -13.41 -1.05
N THR A 125 2.55 -13.00 -1.12
CA THR A 125 2.09 -11.96 -2.05
C THR A 125 2.39 -10.54 -1.57
N PHE A 126 2.51 -10.31 -0.25
CA PHE A 126 3.17 -9.12 0.29
C PHE A 126 4.65 -9.43 0.48
N GLY A 127 5.40 -9.41 -0.62
CA GLY A 127 6.76 -9.96 -0.68
C GLY A 127 7.83 -8.99 -1.16
N THR A 128 9.08 -9.41 -0.99
CA THR A 128 10.27 -8.62 -1.38
C THR A 128 10.26 -8.25 -2.86
N GLN A 129 9.96 -9.20 -3.76
CA GLN A 129 10.00 -8.96 -5.21
C GLN A 129 8.90 -8.01 -5.66
N GLU A 130 7.68 -8.17 -5.11
CA GLU A 130 6.58 -7.27 -5.41
C GLU A 130 6.88 -5.83 -4.96
N LEU A 131 7.44 -5.66 -3.75
CA LEU A 131 7.85 -4.35 -3.26
C LEU A 131 8.91 -3.71 -4.15
N ILE A 132 9.95 -4.45 -4.54
CA ILE A 132 11.00 -3.98 -5.45
C ILE A 132 10.39 -3.55 -6.78
N SER A 133 9.58 -4.41 -7.40
CA SER A 133 8.90 -4.13 -8.66
C SER A 133 8.05 -2.85 -8.58
N LYS A 134 7.28 -2.65 -7.50
CA LYS A 134 6.45 -1.44 -7.34
C LYS A 134 7.30 -0.18 -7.14
N ILE A 135 8.41 -0.25 -6.42
CA ILE A 135 9.35 0.88 -6.27
C ILE A 135 9.94 1.28 -7.63
N GLU A 136 10.36 0.29 -8.43
CA GLU A 136 10.96 0.50 -9.76
C GLU A 136 9.91 1.03 -10.75
N ASN A 137 8.75 0.37 -10.87
CA ASN A 137 7.70 0.73 -11.82
C ASN A 137 7.06 2.09 -11.52
N SER A 138 6.98 2.50 -10.25
CA SER A 138 6.51 3.84 -9.89
C SER A 138 7.57 4.93 -10.05
N ARG A 139 8.81 4.57 -10.40
CA ARG A 139 9.96 5.49 -10.46
C ARG A 139 10.12 6.28 -9.15
N LEU A 140 9.88 5.63 -8.01
CA LEU A 140 9.82 6.29 -6.69
C LEU A 140 11.10 7.07 -6.37
N LYS A 141 12.25 6.64 -6.88
CA LYS A 141 13.54 7.35 -6.71
C LYS A 141 13.56 8.76 -7.28
N GLU A 142 12.73 9.03 -8.28
CA GLU A 142 12.63 10.32 -8.96
C GLU A 142 11.58 11.23 -8.31
N ILE A 143 10.65 10.63 -7.56
CA ILE A 143 9.55 11.33 -6.91
C ILE A 143 9.97 11.85 -5.53
N VAL A 144 10.75 11.07 -4.77
CA VAL A 144 11.16 11.44 -3.41
C VAL A 144 12.67 11.67 -3.32
N ASN A 145 13.07 12.66 -2.53
CA ASN A 145 14.47 13.04 -2.31
C ASN A 145 15.17 12.22 -1.21
N HIS A 146 14.45 11.36 -0.52
CA HIS A 146 14.97 10.43 0.50
C HIS A 146 14.91 8.98 0.03
N ARG A 147 15.52 8.07 0.83
CA ARG A 147 15.57 6.63 0.51
C ARG A 147 15.00 5.80 1.67
N LYS A 148 13.81 6.18 2.14
CA LYS A 148 13.13 5.56 3.28
C LYS A 148 11.72 5.18 2.87
N ILE A 149 11.29 3.96 3.21
CA ILE A 149 9.90 3.49 3.05
C ILE A 149 9.45 2.84 4.35
N ILE A 150 8.18 2.99 4.67
CA ILE A 150 7.61 2.53 5.93
C ILE A 150 6.63 1.40 5.61
N LEU A 151 6.94 0.21 6.10
CA LEU A 151 6.09 -0.97 5.99
C LEU A 151 5.33 -1.21 7.29
N PRO A 152 4.10 -1.73 7.22
CA PRO A 152 3.42 -2.21 8.43
C PRO A 152 4.19 -3.36 9.05
N GLN A 153 4.25 -3.43 10.38
CA GLN A 153 4.95 -4.50 11.13
C GLN A 153 4.49 -5.90 10.70
N LEU A 154 3.20 -6.07 10.40
CA LEU A 154 2.62 -7.35 9.98
C LEU A 154 3.09 -7.81 8.59
N GLY A 155 3.72 -6.94 7.81
CA GLY A 155 4.36 -7.28 6.53
C GLY A 155 5.79 -7.78 6.66
N ALA A 156 6.40 -7.67 7.85
CA ALA A 156 7.81 -8.01 8.06
C ALA A 156 8.19 -9.46 7.67
N PRO A 157 7.36 -10.49 7.92
CA PRO A 157 7.70 -11.85 7.50
C PRO A 157 7.84 -12.05 5.98
N GLY A 158 7.20 -11.19 5.18
CA GLY A 158 7.21 -11.31 3.71
C GLY A 158 8.33 -10.51 3.03
N VAL A 159 9.01 -9.60 3.74
CA VAL A 159 9.94 -8.65 3.12
C VAL A 159 11.35 -8.72 3.70
N ALA A 160 12.30 -9.11 2.88
CA ALA A 160 13.74 -9.09 3.20
C ALA A 160 14.29 -7.66 2.99
N ALA A 161 14.33 -6.86 4.06
CA ALA A 161 14.71 -5.44 4.02
C ALA A 161 16.10 -5.20 3.40
N HIS A 162 17.05 -6.11 3.62
CA HIS A 162 18.41 -6.02 3.07
C HIS A 162 18.42 -6.16 1.55
N GLU A 163 17.58 -7.03 0.98
CA GLU A 163 17.44 -7.19 -0.47
C GLU A 163 16.79 -5.95 -1.13
N VAL A 164 15.73 -5.43 -0.49
CA VAL A 164 15.11 -4.18 -0.95
C VAL A 164 16.15 -3.06 -0.99
N LYS A 165 16.94 -2.90 0.08
CA LYS A 165 18.00 -1.88 0.15
C LYS A 165 19.07 -2.09 -0.93
N LYS A 166 19.52 -3.33 -1.13
CA LYS A 166 20.55 -3.69 -2.13
C LYS A 166 20.09 -3.36 -3.55
N ARG A 167 18.83 -3.66 -3.91
CA ARG A 167 18.33 -3.50 -5.27
C ARG A 167 17.78 -2.11 -5.57
N THR A 168 17.09 -1.51 -4.61
CA THR A 168 16.39 -0.25 -4.85
C THR A 168 17.06 0.96 -4.16
N GLY A 169 17.98 0.74 -3.24
CA GLY A 169 18.58 1.79 -2.41
C GLY A 169 17.67 2.26 -1.27
N PHE A 170 16.39 1.83 -1.21
CA PHE A 170 15.48 2.21 -0.14
C PHE A 170 15.70 1.39 1.13
N THR A 171 15.78 2.08 2.26
CA THR A 171 15.80 1.47 3.58
C THR A 171 14.37 1.23 4.05
N VAL A 172 14.08 0.01 4.45
CA VAL A 172 12.78 -0.39 5.01
C VAL A 172 12.75 -0.06 6.50
N CYS A 173 11.77 0.73 6.91
CA CYS A 173 11.43 0.98 8.32
C CYS A 173 10.14 0.22 8.64
N TYR A 174 10.15 -0.61 9.68
CA TYR A 174 8.93 -1.28 10.12
C TYR A 174 8.19 -0.38 11.10
N GLY A 175 7.00 0.06 10.68
CA GLY A 175 6.09 0.89 11.43
C GLY A 175 5.30 0.10 12.49
N PRO A 176 4.26 0.70 13.08
CA PRO A 176 3.40 0.05 14.05
C PRO A 176 2.52 -1.03 13.41
N ILE A 177 1.95 -1.90 14.25
CA ILE A 177 0.96 -2.89 13.83
C ILE A 177 -0.36 -2.21 13.42
N ARG A 178 -0.78 -1.21 14.19
CA ARG A 178 -2.07 -0.54 13.99
C ARG A 178 -1.89 0.79 13.26
N ALA A 179 -2.70 1.03 12.25
CA ALA A 179 -2.67 2.28 11.47
C ALA A 179 -2.86 3.53 12.35
N ARG A 180 -3.70 3.45 13.41
CA ARG A 180 -3.95 4.56 14.34
C ARG A 180 -2.70 5.05 15.09
N ASP A 181 -1.69 4.21 15.20
CA ASP A 181 -0.44 4.54 15.91
C ASP A 181 0.61 5.17 14.96
N LEU A 182 0.32 5.22 13.65
CA LEU A 182 1.24 5.75 12.63
C LEU A 182 1.55 7.23 12.83
N ALA A 183 0.58 8.05 13.20
CA ALA A 183 0.80 9.48 13.43
C ALA A 183 1.87 9.69 14.52
N SER A 184 1.70 9.04 15.67
CA SER A 184 2.67 9.11 16.77
C SER A 184 4.04 8.51 16.41
N TYR A 185 4.06 7.44 15.62
CA TYR A 185 5.29 6.83 15.12
C TYR A 185 6.09 7.78 14.20
N LEU A 186 5.41 8.48 13.29
CA LEU A 186 6.04 9.45 12.39
C LEU A 186 6.57 10.64 13.18
N ASP A 187 5.79 11.20 14.10
CA ASP A 187 6.17 12.33 14.95
C ASP A 187 7.29 11.98 15.93
N GLY A 188 7.34 10.72 16.38
CA GLY A 188 8.39 10.18 17.25
C GLY A 188 9.70 9.80 16.55
N GLY A 189 9.91 10.23 15.29
CA GLY A 189 11.12 9.96 14.53
C GLY A 189 11.30 8.49 14.17
N TYR A 190 10.21 7.80 13.80
CA TYR A 190 10.17 6.40 13.38
C TYR A 190 10.54 5.39 14.48
N LYS A 191 10.26 5.75 15.72
CA LYS A 191 10.48 4.88 16.89
C LYS A 191 9.13 4.27 17.30
N ALA A 192 9.02 2.96 17.21
CA ALA A 192 7.85 2.24 17.70
C ALA A 192 8.15 1.73 19.13
N ASP A 193 7.24 2.02 20.05
CA ASP A 193 7.28 1.46 21.40
C ASP A 193 6.80 0.00 21.44
N THR A 194 6.89 -0.65 22.59
CA THR A 194 6.47 -2.05 22.76
C THR A 194 4.96 -2.21 22.50
N LYS A 195 4.13 -1.22 22.83
CA LYS A 195 2.68 -1.28 22.61
C LYS A 195 2.35 -1.24 21.12
N MET A 196 3.06 -0.43 20.33
CA MET A 196 2.92 -0.34 18.88
C MET A 196 3.31 -1.64 18.16
N ARG A 197 4.15 -2.47 18.79
CA ARG A 197 4.64 -3.76 18.25
C ARG A 197 3.92 -4.97 18.80
N THR A 198 3.01 -4.79 19.75
CA THR A 198 2.26 -5.88 20.37
C THR A 198 0.83 -5.93 19.84
N MET A 199 0.44 -7.08 19.26
CA MET A 199 -0.94 -7.30 18.83
C MET A 199 -1.77 -7.74 20.05
N THR A 200 -2.72 -6.90 20.42
CA THR A 200 -3.77 -7.23 21.39
C THR A 200 -5.06 -7.49 20.61
N PHE A 201 -5.87 -8.45 21.08
CA PHE A 201 -7.18 -8.78 20.52
C PHE A 201 -8.29 -8.40 21.49
N PRO A 202 -8.57 -7.10 21.72
CA PRO A 202 -9.66 -6.69 22.58
C PRO A 202 -11.01 -7.15 22.02
N LEU A 203 -12.02 -7.23 22.86
CA LEU A 203 -13.37 -7.69 22.48
C LEU A 203 -13.92 -6.96 21.24
N LYS A 204 -13.66 -5.65 21.12
CA LYS A 204 -14.06 -4.85 19.97
C LYS A 204 -13.47 -5.37 18.64
N ASP A 205 -12.21 -5.76 18.64
CA ASP A 205 -11.55 -6.28 17.43
C ASP A 205 -12.09 -7.68 17.07
N ARG A 206 -12.43 -8.50 18.07
CA ARG A 206 -13.10 -9.80 17.88
C ARG A 206 -14.51 -9.61 17.34
N ALA A 207 -15.28 -8.69 17.91
CA ALA A 207 -16.65 -8.40 17.48
C ALA A 207 -16.71 -7.98 15.99
N ALA A 208 -15.68 -7.31 15.50
CA ALA A 208 -15.59 -6.93 14.09
C ALA A 208 -15.49 -8.13 13.11
N LEU A 209 -15.18 -9.33 13.61
CA LEU A 209 -15.12 -10.57 12.80
C LEU A 209 -16.44 -11.36 12.84
N ILE A 210 -17.33 -11.08 13.78
CA ILE A 210 -18.60 -11.80 13.93
C ILE A 210 -19.40 -11.90 12.62
N PRO A 211 -19.58 -10.82 11.83
CA PRO A 211 -20.38 -10.90 10.62
C PRO A 211 -19.86 -11.94 9.62
N ILE A 212 -18.54 -12.00 9.39
CA ILE A 212 -17.98 -12.94 8.41
C ILE A 212 -18.04 -14.38 8.92
N GLU A 213 -17.86 -14.61 10.22
CA GLU A 213 -17.99 -15.93 10.84
C GLU A 213 -19.43 -16.45 10.78
N LEU A 214 -20.42 -15.57 11.05
CA LEU A 214 -21.84 -15.90 10.87
C LEU A 214 -22.15 -16.33 9.44
N VAL A 215 -21.70 -15.56 8.46
CA VAL A 215 -21.92 -15.88 7.04
C VAL A 215 -21.25 -17.22 6.69
N ALA A 216 -20.02 -17.45 7.16
CA ALA A 216 -19.31 -18.71 6.91
C ALA A 216 -20.01 -19.93 7.53
N THR A 217 -20.62 -19.75 8.71
CA THR A 217 -21.34 -20.81 9.42
C THR A 217 -22.72 -21.10 8.80
N ILE A 218 -23.45 -20.07 8.36
CA ILE A 218 -24.82 -20.25 7.83
C ILE A 218 -24.79 -20.73 6.37
N LYS A 219 -23.82 -20.29 5.57
CA LYS A 219 -23.75 -20.59 4.12
C LYS A 219 -23.85 -22.09 3.76
N PRO A 220 -23.30 -23.05 4.51
CA PRO A 220 -23.46 -24.47 4.21
C PRO A 220 -24.88 -25.01 4.40
N PHE A 221 -25.77 -24.24 5.09
CA PHE A 221 -27.16 -24.64 5.38
C PHE A 221 -28.19 -23.97 4.47
N LEU A 222 -27.75 -23.08 3.58
CA LEU A 222 -28.53 -22.42 2.54
C LEU A 222 -28.24 -23.02 1.16
#